data_1529658e773357fb7731a67ca348c0a5
#
_entry.id   1529658e773357fb7731a67ca348c0a5
#
_cell.length_a   1.000
_cell.length_b   1.000
_cell.length_c   1.000
_cell.angle_alpha   90.00
_cell.angle_beta   90.00
_cell.angle_gamma   90.00
#
_symmetry.space_group_name_H-M   'P 1'
#
loop_
_entity.id
_entity.type
_entity.pdbx_description
1 polymer ?
#
loop_
_entity_poly.entity_id
_entity_poly.type
_entity_poly.pdbx_seq_one_letter_code
_entity_poly.pdbx_strand_id
1 'polypeptide(L)'
;FPARRSSDLLLLFNGTADLLVLYNGGGNGGTFISAPKTFDDWAKRDGCVGAAVPGKTSGKSSCKTHDLCDADVSVTLCTMDNMGHCWPGQPSCIYGTPNTDLSANDEMWEFFKNNPLP
;
A
#
# COMPACT_ATOMS: atom_id res chain seq x y z
N PHE A 1 -21.00 10.66 -13.44
CA PHE A 1 -20.02 9.90 -12.65
C PHE A 1 -20.29 10.10 -11.16
N PRO A 2 -20.23 9.05 -10.35
CA PRO A 2 -20.35 9.22 -8.91
C PRO A 2 -19.24 10.14 -8.42
N ALA A 3 -19.56 11.01 -7.46
CA ALA A 3 -18.53 11.83 -6.84
C ALA A 3 -17.52 10.94 -6.12
N ARG A 4 -16.24 11.27 -6.25
CA ARG A 4 -15.17 10.58 -5.53
C ARG A 4 -15.43 10.67 -4.02
N ARG A 5 -15.29 9.53 -3.36
CA ARG A 5 -15.33 9.45 -1.90
C ARG A 5 -13.91 9.28 -1.39
N SER A 6 -13.55 9.97 -0.34
CA SER A 6 -12.24 9.80 0.30
C SER A 6 -12.01 8.37 0.80
N SER A 7 -13.09 7.64 1.10
CA SER A 7 -13.05 6.24 1.51
C SER A 7 -12.65 5.26 0.39
N ASP A 8 -12.63 5.71 -0.85
CA ASP A 8 -12.30 4.88 -2.01
C ASP A 8 -10.81 5.05 -2.41
N LEU A 9 -10.11 5.99 -1.79
CA LEU A 9 -8.66 6.15 -1.96
C LEU A 9 -7.92 5.25 -0.98
N LEU A 10 -6.96 4.47 -1.45
CA LEU A 10 -6.21 3.54 -0.62
C LEU A 10 -4.70 3.64 -0.86
N LEU A 11 -3.96 3.79 0.21
CA LEU A 11 -2.51 3.71 0.24
C LEU A 11 -2.09 2.70 1.31
N LEU A 12 -1.50 1.59 0.87
CA LEU A 12 -1.05 0.49 1.71
C LEU A 12 0.47 0.48 1.84
N PHE A 13 0.98 0.24 3.04
CA PHE A 13 2.38 -0.09 3.30
C PHE A 13 2.46 -1.43 4.01
N ASN A 14 3.16 -2.38 3.43
CA ASN A 14 3.33 -3.70 4.01
C ASN A 14 4.77 -4.18 3.90
N GLY A 15 5.30 -4.71 5.01
CA GLY A 15 6.62 -5.30 5.08
C GLY A 15 6.61 -6.78 4.70
N THR A 16 7.56 -7.21 3.88
CA THR A 16 7.62 -8.62 3.42
C THR A 16 8.07 -9.59 4.53
N ALA A 17 8.69 -9.08 5.60
CA ALA A 17 9.10 -9.85 6.78
C ALA A 17 8.25 -9.56 8.02
N ASP A 18 7.06 -8.99 7.85
CA ASP A 18 6.13 -8.74 8.94
C ASP A 18 5.55 -10.06 9.47
N LEU A 19 5.82 -10.35 10.74
CA LEU A 19 5.35 -11.58 11.41
C LEU A 19 4.05 -11.36 12.19
N LEU A 20 3.57 -10.13 12.32
CA LEU A 20 2.32 -9.80 12.98
C LEU A 20 1.18 -9.68 11.98
N VAL A 21 1.40 -8.96 10.87
CA VAL A 21 0.47 -8.87 9.75
C VAL A 21 1.15 -9.44 8.52
N LEU A 22 0.95 -10.72 8.27
CA LEU A 22 1.69 -11.48 7.26
C LEU A 22 1.45 -10.93 5.85
N TYR A 23 2.52 -10.53 5.18
CA TYR A 23 2.47 -9.99 3.81
C TYR A 23 1.74 -10.93 2.83
N ASN A 24 2.03 -12.23 2.91
CA ASN A 24 1.42 -13.25 2.06
C ASN A 24 0.11 -13.80 2.63
N GLY A 25 -0.39 -13.22 3.71
CA GLY A 25 -1.62 -13.68 4.35
C GLY A 25 -1.44 -14.97 5.15
N GLY A 26 -2.55 -15.55 5.59
CA GLY A 26 -2.55 -16.76 6.41
C GLY A 26 -2.50 -16.45 7.90
N GLY A 27 -1.68 -17.18 8.64
CA GLY A 27 -1.64 -17.12 10.11
C GLY A 27 -2.53 -18.20 10.74
N ASN A 28 -2.58 -18.27 12.06
CA ASN A 28 -3.42 -19.21 12.79
C ASN A 28 -4.90 -19.00 12.42
N GLY A 29 -5.51 -20.01 11.81
CA GLY A 29 -6.90 -19.96 11.37
C GLY A 29 -7.14 -19.24 10.03
N GLY A 30 -6.09 -18.89 9.26
CA GLY A 30 -6.24 -18.22 7.95
C GLY A 30 -6.76 -16.79 8.05
N THR A 31 -6.40 -16.06 9.09
CA THR A 31 -7.03 -14.80 9.53
C THR A 31 -6.67 -13.60 8.66
N PHE A 32 -5.48 -13.62 8.01
CA PHE A 32 -5.01 -12.48 7.24
C PHE A 32 -5.17 -12.69 5.73
N ILE A 33 -5.72 -11.69 5.07
CA ILE A 33 -5.67 -11.57 3.61
C ILE A 33 -4.29 -11.02 3.25
N SER A 34 -3.67 -11.54 2.18
CA SER A 34 -2.36 -11.04 1.74
C SER A 34 -2.43 -9.58 1.29
N ALA A 35 -1.32 -8.85 1.41
CA ALA A 35 -1.24 -7.47 0.92
C ALA A 35 -1.51 -7.37 -0.59
N PRO A 36 -0.95 -8.23 -1.46
CA PRO A 36 -1.31 -8.23 -2.88
C PRO A 36 -2.80 -8.47 -3.14
N LYS A 37 -3.41 -9.42 -2.42
CA LYS A 37 -4.86 -9.67 -2.59
C LYS A 37 -5.70 -8.49 -2.11
N THR A 38 -5.36 -7.88 -1.00
CA THR A 38 -6.03 -6.66 -0.53
C THR A 38 -5.97 -5.56 -1.58
N PHE A 39 -4.81 -5.36 -2.18
CA PHE A 39 -4.61 -4.40 -3.27
C PHE A 39 -5.51 -4.71 -4.48
N ASP A 40 -5.55 -5.98 -4.91
CA ASP A 40 -6.37 -6.40 -6.05
C ASP A 40 -7.87 -6.30 -5.75
N ASP A 41 -8.30 -6.69 -4.54
CA ASP A 41 -9.71 -6.61 -4.13
C ASP A 41 -10.21 -5.15 -4.11
N TRP A 42 -9.38 -4.22 -3.63
CA TRP A 42 -9.72 -2.80 -3.64
C TRP A 42 -9.74 -2.22 -5.06
N ALA A 43 -8.77 -2.59 -5.90
CA ALA A 43 -8.77 -2.18 -7.30
C ALA A 43 -10.05 -2.65 -8.03
N LYS A 44 -10.47 -3.89 -7.77
CA LYS A 44 -11.71 -4.44 -8.33
C LYS A 44 -12.94 -3.70 -7.82
N ARG A 45 -13.00 -3.42 -6.53
CA ARG A 45 -14.10 -2.66 -5.91
C ARG A 45 -14.23 -1.25 -6.50
N ASP A 46 -13.11 -0.61 -6.76
CA ASP A 46 -13.05 0.75 -7.28
C ASP A 46 -13.14 0.82 -8.81
N GLY A 47 -13.46 -0.29 -9.47
CA GLY A 47 -13.65 -0.35 -10.93
C GLY A 47 -12.38 -0.07 -11.72
N CYS A 48 -11.21 -0.33 -11.14
CA CYS A 48 -9.94 -0.10 -11.82
C CYS A 48 -9.77 -1.04 -13.00
N VAL A 49 -9.26 -0.53 -14.11
CA VAL A 49 -9.01 -1.28 -15.34
C VAL A 49 -7.52 -1.27 -15.69
N GLY A 50 -7.08 -2.33 -16.37
CA GLY A 50 -5.68 -2.49 -16.78
C GLY A 50 -4.77 -2.93 -15.63
N ALA A 51 -3.48 -3.06 -15.95
CA ALA A 51 -2.46 -3.44 -14.99
C ALA A 51 -2.08 -2.26 -14.09
N ALA A 52 -1.61 -2.57 -12.88
CA ALA A 52 -1.03 -1.56 -12.00
C ALA A 52 0.21 -0.93 -12.65
N VAL A 53 0.35 0.37 -12.48
CA VAL A 53 1.50 1.14 -12.99
C VAL A 53 2.62 1.10 -11.94
N PRO A 54 3.86 0.77 -12.34
CA PRO A 54 5.00 0.89 -11.43
C PRO A 54 5.15 2.32 -10.94
N GLY A 55 5.37 2.47 -9.64
CA GLY A 55 5.61 3.76 -9.01
C GLY A 55 7.05 3.89 -8.55
N LYS A 56 7.23 4.53 -7.41
CA LYS A 56 8.53 4.78 -6.80
C LYS A 56 9.22 3.49 -6.41
N THR A 57 10.52 3.42 -6.67
CA THR A 57 11.40 2.32 -6.27
C THR A 57 12.60 2.90 -5.53
N SER A 58 12.97 2.32 -4.41
CA SER A 58 14.17 2.66 -3.65
C SER A 58 14.69 1.40 -2.97
N GLY A 59 15.98 1.09 -3.15
CA GLY A 59 16.52 -0.18 -2.72
C GLY A 59 15.76 -1.35 -3.38
N LYS A 60 15.25 -2.26 -2.57
CA LYS A 60 14.38 -3.35 -3.01
C LYS A 60 12.89 -3.11 -2.71
N SER A 61 12.57 -1.96 -2.16
CA SER A 61 11.19 -1.56 -1.86
C SER A 61 10.58 -0.81 -3.05
N SER A 62 9.29 -0.96 -3.27
CA SER A 62 8.61 -0.37 -4.42
C SER A 62 7.14 -0.13 -4.15
N CYS A 63 6.58 0.88 -4.82
CA CYS A 63 5.15 1.12 -4.88
C CYS A 63 4.59 0.80 -6.27
N LYS A 64 3.33 0.39 -6.33
CA LYS A 64 2.56 0.26 -7.57
C LYS A 64 1.16 0.80 -7.36
N THR A 65 0.54 1.32 -8.42
CA THR A 65 -0.74 2.02 -8.34
C THR A 65 -1.68 1.59 -9.46
N HIS A 66 -2.93 1.33 -9.12
CA HIS A 66 -4.03 1.39 -10.06
C HIS A 66 -4.59 2.83 -10.05
N ASP A 67 -4.53 3.51 -11.19
CA ASP A 67 -4.94 4.91 -11.35
C ASP A 67 -6.04 5.12 -12.38
N LEU A 68 -6.42 4.07 -13.11
CA LEU A 68 -7.55 4.08 -14.06
C LEU A 68 -8.78 3.45 -13.41
N CYS A 69 -9.30 4.11 -12.38
CA CYS A 69 -10.41 3.65 -11.56
C CYS A 69 -11.62 4.57 -11.71
N ASP A 70 -12.78 4.13 -11.22
CA ASP A 70 -13.99 4.94 -11.21
C ASP A 70 -13.80 6.19 -10.34
N ALA A 71 -14.42 7.30 -10.72
CA ALA A 71 -14.44 8.55 -9.95
C ALA A 71 -13.04 9.11 -9.60
N ASP A 72 -12.04 8.86 -10.46
CA ASP A 72 -10.66 9.35 -10.30
C ASP A 72 -10.01 8.94 -8.97
N VAL A 73 -10.42 7.81 -8.40
CA VAL A 73 -9.74 7.24 -7.23
C VAL A 73 -8.50 6.44 -7.64
N SER A 74 -7.66 6.16 -6.68
CA SER A 74 -6.47 5.32 -6.89
C SER A 74 -6.24 4.38 -5.73
N VAL A 75 -5.63 3.24 -6.04
CA VAL A 75 -5.22 2.23 -5.07
C VAL A 75 -3.72 2.02 -5.21
N THR A 76 -2.98 2.23 -4.13
CA THR A 76 -1.51 2.11 -4.12
C THR A 76 -1.08 1.11 -3.06
N LEU A 77 -0.15 0.24 -3.43
CA LEU A 77 0.56 -0.67 -2.53
C LEU A 77 2.05 -0.36 -2.58
N CYS A 78 2.63 -0.03 -1.43
CA CYS A 78 4.06 0.07 -1.22
C CYS A 78 4.55 -1.17 -0.48
N THR A 79 5.35 -1.99 -1.15
CA THR A 79 5.96 -3.20 -0.60
C THR A 79 7.34 -2.85 -0.05
N MET A 80 7.51 -3.01 1.25
CA MET A 80 8.75 -2.70 1.95
C MET A 80 9.57 -3.99 2.12
N ASP A 81 10.69 -4.08 1.41
CA ASP A 81 11.51 -5.30 1.40
C ASP A 81 12.11 -5.58 2.77
N ASN A 82 12.00 -6.81 3.22
CA ASN A 82 12.51 -7.33 4.49
C ASN A 82 12.13 -6.49 5.73
N MET A 83 11.09 -5.68 5.64
CA MET A 83 10.58 -4.90 6.77
C MET A 83 9.65 -5.75 7.63
N GLY A 84 9.82 -5.65 8.94
CA GLY A 84 8.91 -6.22 9.93
C GLY A 84 7.67 -5.36 10.14
N HIS A 85 7.05 -5.50 11.31
CA HIS A 85 5.89 -4.68 11.69
C HIS A 85 6.36 -3.30 12.17
N CYS A 86 6.73 -2.46 11.22
CA CYS A 86 7.43 -1.20 11.42
C CYS A 86 6.77 -0.08 10.61
N TRP A 87 7.06 1.15 11.00
CA TRP A 87 6.69 2.32 10.22
C TRP A 87 7.74 2.59 9.15
N PRO A 88 7.40 2.57 7.85
CA PRO A 88 8.37 2.79 6.79
C PRO A 88 9.10 4.14 6.92
N GLY A 89 10.41 4.11 6.81
CA GLY A 89 11.25 5.30 6.92
C GLY A 89 11.80 5.58 8.32
N GLN A 90 11.33 4.85 9.35
CA GLN A 90 11.90 4.97 10.69
C GLN A 90 13.14 4.07 10.83
N PRO A 91 14.24 4.58 11.43
CA PRO A 91 15.48 3.81 11.54
C PRO A 91 15.47 2.76 12.66
N SER A 92 14.44 2.77 13.49
CA SER A 92 14.28 1.81 14.60
C SER A 92 12.88 1.23 14.62
N CYS A 93 12.78 -0.01 15.08
CA CYS A 93 11.51 -0.73 15.14
C CYS A 93 11.55 -1.76 16.26
N ILE A 94 10.47 -1.84 17.06
CA ILE A 94 10.37 -2.78 18.18
C ILE A 94 9.95 -4.17 17.66
N TYR A 95 9.18 -4.23 16.58
CA TYR A 95 8.53 -5.45 16.12
C TYR A 95 9.10 -5.96 14.79
N GLY A 96 10.41 -5.91 14.64
CA GLY A 96 11.08 -6.49 13.48
C GLY A 96 12.19 -5.64 12.90
N THR A 97 12.54 -5.91 11.67
CA THR A 97 13.59 -5.20 10.94
C THR A 97 13.04 -3.88 10.38
N PRO A 98 13.67 -2.73 10.68
CA PRO A 98 13.29 -1.46 10.06
C PRO A 98 13.68 -1.43 8.57
N ASN A 99 13.01 -0.59 7.80
CA ASN A 99 13.36 -0.31 6.41
C ASN A 99 13.18 1.19 6.14
N THR A 100 14.23 1.84 5.65
CA THR A 100 14.26 3.27 5.33
C THR A 100 14.33 3.55 3.83
N ASP A 101 14.09 2.56 2.99
CA ASP A 101 14.09 2.72 1.53
C ASP A 101 13.08 3.79 1.09
N LEU A 102 11.88 3.74 1.68
CA LEU A 102 10.81 4.71 1.46
C LEU A 102 10.33 5.26 2.80
N SER A 103 9.87 6.50 2.81
CA SER A 103 9.26 7.15 3.96
C SER A 103 7.74 7.14 3.81
N ALA A 104 7.04 6.48 4.73
CA ALA A 104 5.57 6.50 4.73
C ALA A 104 5.02 7.92 4.86
N ASN A 105 5.67 8.77 5.65
CA ASN A 105 5.25 10.17 5.82
C ASN A 105 5.32 10.93 4.49
N ASP A 106 6.41 10.77 3.72
CA ASP A 106 6.60 11.44 2.44
C ASP A 106 5.62 10.91 1.38
N GLU A 107 5.47 9.58 1.32
CA GLU A 107 4.52 8.95 0.39
C GLU A 107 3.07 9.34 0.69
N MET A 108 2.69 9.40 1.98
CA MET A 108 1.35 9.85 2.40
C MET A 108 1.13 11.31 2.01
N TRP A 109 2.12 12.17 2.20
CA TRP A 109 2.02 13.59 1.85
C TRP A 109 1.82 13.78 0.35
N GLU A 110 2.61 13.08 -0.49
CA GLU A 110 2.44 13.10 -1.95
C GLU A 110 1.07 12.55 -2.36
N PHE A 111 0.65 11.46 -1.73
CA PHE A 111 -0.67 10.88 -1.99
C PHE A 111 -1.80 11.86 -1.70
N PHE A 112 -1.76 12.56 -0.57
CA PHE A 112 -2.79 13.55 -0.20
C PHE A 112 -2.76 14.76 -1.13
N LYS A 113 -1.59 15.26 -1.52
CA LYS A 113 -1.49 16.36 -2.47
C LYS A 113 -2.10 16.03 -3.83
N ASN A 114 -1.87 14.80 -4.30
CA ASN A 114 -2.37 14.32 -5.58
C ASN A 114 -3.84 13.94 -5.55
N ASN A 115 -4.42 13.79 -4.37
CA ASN A 115 -5.81 13.39 -4.16
C ASN A 115 -6.53 14.35 -3.21
N PRO A 116 -6.61 15.65 -3.53
CA PRO A 116 -7.31 16.59 -2.66
C PRO A 116 -8.79 16.23 -2.55
N LEU A 117 -9.40 16.52 -1.42
CA LEU A 117 -10.84 16.37 -1.27
C LEU A 117 -11.55 17.28 -2.26
N PRO A 118 -12.69 16.84 -2.79
CA PRO A 118 -13.51 17.65 -3.68
C PRO A 118 -14.11 18.85 -2.96
#